data_2ee60de1716ddbaf6e49c3213bcfbcc7
#
_entry.id   2ee60de1716ddbaf6e49c3213bcfbcc7
#
_cell.length_a   1.000
_cell.length_b   1.000
_cell.length_c   1.000
_cell.angle_alpha   90.00
_cell.angle_beta   90.00
_cell.angle_gamma   90.00
#
_symmetry.space_group_name_H-M   'P 1'
#
loop_
_entity.id
_entity.type
_entity.pdbx_description
1 polymer ?
#
loop_
_entity_poly.entity_id
_entity_poly.type
_entity_poly.pdbx_seq_one_letter_code
_entity_poly.pdbx_strand_id
1 'polypeptide(L)'
;MKTKKTNRYGDGLKKFGLCAFTAALISVNVCQPYIYPVYADDVQEESSAGQENTDIEESGAQAGIETMYISTVDDFLEFAANCYIDSWSVNKKIVLRNNLDFTGRELVMVPVFAGEFDGNGHTISGIDFTGESYVTAIFRYVEENGVIDSLNVKGNIAALDEQECVGGIVGSNYGTIKNCSFEGNVSGKNTIGGIAAFN
;
A
#
# COMPACT_ATOMS: atom_id res chain seq x y z
N MET A 1 10.27 0.99 -69.61
CA MET A 1 11.10 0.12 -68.76
C MET A 1 10.85 0.49 -67.28
N LYS A 2 10.05 -0.30 -66.59
CA LYS A 2 9.69 -0.06 -65.15
C LYS A 2 10.20 -1.26 -64.34
N THR A 3 11.16 -1.03 -63.49
CA THR A 3 11.69 -2.04 -62.58
C THR A 3 10.89 -2.00 -61.27
N LYS A 4 10.24 -3.11 -60.94
CA LYS A 4 9.59 -3.37 -59.65
C LYS A 4 10.66 -3.81 -58.63
N LYS A 5 10.73 -3.11 -57.49
CA LYS A 5 11.41 -3.62 -56.30
C LYS A 5 10.39 -4.35 -55.41
N THR A 6 10.62 -5.63 -55.22
CA THR A 6 9.90 -6.47 -54.25
C THR A 6 10.61 -6.39 -52.89
N ASN A 7 9.89 -5.91 -51.88
CA ASN A 7 10.33 -6.04 -50.48
C ASN A 7 9.69 -7.32 -49.92
N ARG A 8 10.56 -8.25 -49.52
CA ARG A 8 10.20 -9.44 -48.75
C ARG A 8 10.45 -9.13 -47.28
N TYR A 9 9.41 -9.07 -46.47
CA TYR A 9 9.52 -9.23 -45.02
C TYR A 9 8.79 -10.50 -44.64
N GLY A 10 9.53 -11.36 -43.95
CA GLY A 10 9.12 -12.71 -43.62
C GLY A 10 8.16 -12.79 -42.44
N ASP A 11 7.26 -13.73 -42.55
CA ASP A 11 6.30 -14.15 -41.54
C ASP A 11 6.96 -14.77 -40.34
N GLY A 12 6.55 -14.31 -39.15
CA GLY A 12 6.90 -14.89 -37.85
C GLY A 12 5.73 -14.77 -36.87
N LEU A 13 4.52 -15.20 -37.27
CA LEU A 13 3.40 -15.31 -36.33
C LEU A 13 3.56 -16.57 -35.48
N LYS A 14 4.02 -16.41 -34.24
CA LYS A 14 3.86 -17.41 -33.17
C LYS A 14 2.43 -17.34 -32.64
N LYS A 15 1.71 -18.45 -32.80
CA LYS A 15 0.36 -18.67 -32.27
C LYS A 15 0.39 -18.65 -30.75
N PHE A 16 -0.19 -17.64 -30.14
CA PHE A 16 -0.59 -17.70 -28.74
C PHE A 16 -2.02 -18.21 -28.66
N GLY A 17 -2.19 -19.33 -27.96
CA GLY A 17 -3.47 -19.96 -27.76
C GLY A 17 -4.41 -19.06 -26.93
N LEU A 18 -5.59 -18.83 -27.51
CA LEU A 18 -6.70 -18.13 -26.87
C LEU A 18 -7.35 -19.05 -25.84
N CYS A 19 -7.04 -18.87 -24.55
CA CYS A 19 -7.79 -19.48 -23.48
C CYS A 19 -9.03 -18.61 -23.21
N ALA A 20 -10.17 -19.06 -23.73
CA ALA A 20 -11.45 -18.42 -23.45
C ALA A 20 -11.89 -18.78 -22.01
N PHE A 21 -11.66 -17.88 -21.05
CA PHE A 21 -12.33 -17.92 -19.78
C PHE A 21 -13.63 -17.14 -19.88
N THR A 22 -14.75 -17.86 -19.88
CA THR A 22 -16.07 -17.29 -19.64
C THR A 22 -16.17 -16.90 -18.18
N ALA A 23 -15.86 -15.65 -17.86
CA ALA A 23 -16.11 -15.09 -16.53
C ALA A 23 -17.61 -14.78 -16.42
N ALA A 24 -18.32 -15.55 -15.59
CA ALA A 24 -19.64 -15.19 -15.13
C ALA A 24 -19.52 -13.94 -14.25
N LEU A 25 -20.10 -12.83 -14.71
CA LEU A 25 -20.21 -11.58 -13.96
C LEU A 25 -21.15 -11.77 -12.77
N ILE A 26 -20.62 -12.09 -11.62
CA ILE A 26 -21.29 -11.86 -10.34
C ILE A 26 -20.76 -10.52 -9.83
N SER A 27 -21.54 -9.46 -9.99
CA SER A 27 -21.25 -8.16 -9.41
C SER A 27 -21.46 -8.21 -7.90
N VAL A 28 -20.45 -8.57 -7.16
CA VAL A 28 -20.44 -8.37 -5.71
C VAL A 28 -19.66 -7.07 -5.46
N ASN A 29 -20.38 -5.99 -5.14
CA ASN A 29 -19.82 -4.73 -4.69
C ASN A 29 -19.24 -4.90 -3.27
N VAL A 30 -18.07 -5.47 -3.16
CA VAL A 30 -17.32 -5.53 -1.92
C VAL A 30 -15.93 -4.99 -2.19
N CYS A 31 -15.52 -4.04 -1.39
CA CYS A 31 -14.14 -3.58 -1.29
C CYS A 31 -13.30 -4.73 -0.74
N GLN A 32 -13.04 -5.75 -1.56
CA GLN A 32 -12.24 -6.90 -1.14
C GLN A 32 -10.75 -6.58 -1.22
N PRO A 33 -9.98 -6.94 -0.20
CA PRO A 33 -8.53 -6.81 -0.27
C PRO A 33 -7.99 -7.69 -1.40
N TYR A 34 -7.12 -7.10 -2.19
CA TYR A 34 -6.36 -7.85 -3.19
C TYR A 34 -5.42 -8.79 -2.44
N ILE A 35 -5.78 -10.07 -2.36
CA ILE A 35 -4.89 -11.10 -1.81
C ILE A 35 -3.81 -11.34 -2.86
N TYR A 36 -2.60 -10.82 -2.62
CA TYR A 36 -1.45 -11.22 -3.41
C TYR A 36 -1.20 -12.71 -3.20
N PRO A 37 -0.98 -13.51 -4.26
CA PRO A 37 -0.60 -14.90 -4.07
C PRO A 37 0.76 -14.92 -3.34
N VAL A 38 0.76 -15.46 -2.13
CA VAL A 38 1.99 -15.84 -1.44
C VAL A 38 2.58 -16.99 -2.25
N TYR A 39 3.69 -16.75 -2.94
CA TYR A 39 4.48 -17.84 -3.51
C TYR A 39 5.06 -18.63 -2.34
N ALA A 40 4.48 -19.78 -2.07
CA ALA A 40 5.11 -20.78 -1.22
C ALA A 40 6.28 -21.36 -2.03
N ASP A 41 7.50 -21.01 -1.65
CA ASP A 41 8.67 -21.73 -2.13
C ASP A 41 8.59 -23.17 -1.60
N ASP A 42 8.59 -24.13 -2.53
CA ASP A 42 8.67 -25.56 -2.24
C ASP A 42 9.98 -25.87 -1.50
N VAL A 43 9.89 -25.95 -0.18
CA VAL A 43 10.96 -26.53 0.63
C VAL A 43 10.81 -28.04 0.58
N GLN A 44 11.68 -28.70 -0.21
CA GLN A 44 11.83 -30.17 -0.18
C GLN A 44 12.41 -30.57 1.16
N GLU A 45 11.65 -31.32 1.95
CA GLU A 45 12.13 -32.01 3.13
C GLU A 45 13.07 -33.16 2.72
N GLU A 46 14.37 -32.99 2.93
CA GLU A 46 15.27 -34.14 3.02
C GLU A 46 15.40 -34.55 4.48
N SER A 47 14.85 -35.73 4.78
CA SER A 47 15.00 -36.40 6.07
C SER A 47 16.39 -36.99 6.20
N SER A 48 17.21 -36.53 7.15
CA SER A 48 18.33 -37.30 7.68
C SER A 48 18.34 -37.19 9.21
N ALA A 49 18.19 -38.33 9.84
CA ALA A 49 18.28 -38.52 11.28
C ALA A 49 19.72 -38.30 11.78
N GLY A 50 19.87 -37.47 12.81
CA GLY A 50 21.11 -37.28 13.54
C GLY A 50 20.82 -36.53 14.82
N GLN A 51 20.72 -37.28 15.95
CA GLN A 51 20.64 -36.71 17.28
C GLN A 51 22.00 -36.09 17.65
N GLU A 52 22.00 -34.80 17.96
CA GLU A 52 23.04 -34.23 18.82
C GLU A 52 22.40 -33.15 19.68
N ASN A 53 22.32 -33.41 20.99
CA ASN A 53 21.95 -32.47 22.01
C ASN A 53 23.02 -31.39 22.09
N THR A 54 22.66 -30.17 21.71
CA THR A 54 23.35 -28.96 22.19
C THR A 54 22.30 -28.02 22.73
N ASP A 55 22.38 -27.77 24.04
CA ASP A 55 21.62 -26.73 24.73
C ASP A 55 21.94 -25.37 24.07
N ILE A 56 21.10 -24.96 23.13
CA ILE A 56 21.09 -23.60 22.62
C ILE A 56 20.22 -22.83 23.59
N GLU A 57 20.89 -22.08 24.48
CA GLU A 57 20.21 -21.02 25.22
C GLU A 57 19.61 -20.06 24.18
N GLU A 58 18.30 -20.12 24.04
CA GLU A 58 17.49 -19.20 23.26
C GLU A 58 17.57 -17.83 23.95
N SER A 59 18.65 -17.10 23.69
CA SER A 59 18.71 -15.66 24.00
C SER A 59 17.68 -15.01 23.08
N GLY A 60 16.44 -14.95 23.53
CA GLY A 60 15.37 -14.16 22.91
C GLY A 60 15.81 -12.69 22.88
N ALA A 61 16.60 -12.33 21.92
CA ALA A 61 16.81 -10.94 21.57
C ALA A 61 15.44 -10.43 21.10
N GLN A 62 14.68 -9.84 22.01
CA GLN A 62 13.50 -9.08 21.71
C GLN A 62 13.95 -7.98 20.77
N ALA A 63 13.68 -8.15 19.47
CA ALA A 63 14.01 -7.17 18.46
C ALA A 63 13.33 -5.87 18.88
N GLY A 64 14.12 -4.89 19.31
CA GLY A 64 13.61 -3.61 19.76
C GLY A 64 12.86 -2.93 18.61
N ILE A 65 11.78 -2.23 18.93
CA ILE A 65 11.03 -1.43 17.96
C ILE A 65 11.99 -0.37 17.40
N GLU A 66 12.23 -0.44 16.09
CA GLU A 66 13.02 0.57 15.38
C GLU A 66 12.19 1.85 15.23
N THR A 67 12.71 2.97 15.70
CA THR A 67 12.02 4.27 15.59
C THR A 67 12.63 5.12 14.50
N MET A 68 11.80 5.58 13.56
CA MET A 68 12.14 6.53 12.51
C MET A 68 11.41 7.84 12.71
N TYR A 69 12.00 8.92 12.24
CA TYR A 69 11.45 10.26 12.38
C TYR A 69 11.24 10.89 11.01
N ILE A 70 10.07 11.51 10.82
CA ILE A 70 9.73 12.28 9.64
C ILE A 70 9.66 13.75 10.05
N SER A 71 10.48 14.58 9.44
CA SER A 71 10.57 16.01 9.70
C SER A 71 10.22 16.88 8.48
N THR A 72 10.32 16.30 7.28
CA THR A 72 10.10 16.96 5.99
C THR A 72 9.17 16.15 5.09
N VAL A 73 8.66 16.79 4.03
CA VAL A 73 7.88 16.09 2.98
C VAL A 73 8.74 15.02 2.30
N ASP A 74 10.02 15.29 2.10
CA ASP A 74 10.92 14.32 1.44
C ASP A 74 11.14 13.07 2.32
N ASP A 75 11.23 13.23 3.65
CA ASP A 75 11.29 12.08 4.57
C ASP A 75 9.99 11.24 4.49
N PHE A 76 8.83 11.90 4.34
CA PHE A 76 7.56 11.18 4.17
C PHE A 76 7.51 10.43 2.85
N LEU A 77 7.99 11.02 1.76
CA LEU A 77 8.03 10.36 0.45
C LEU A 77 8.98 9.17 0.44
N GLU A 78 10.12 9.26 1.12
CA GLU A 78 11.05 8.14 1.31
C GLU A 78 10.41 7.02 2.15
N PHE A 79 9.74 7.38 3.24
CA PHE A 79 8.96 6.44 4.05
C PHE A 79 7.90 5.71 3.21
N ALA A 80 7.10 6.45 2.42
CA ALA A 80 6.08 5.87 1.56
C ALA A 80 6.69 4.92 0.51
N ALA A 81 7.83 5.29 -0.08
CA ALA A 81 8.56 4.46 -1.03
C ALA A 81 9.08 3.16 -0.38
N ASN A 82 9.57 3.20 0.84
CA ASN A 82 10.03 2.01 1.55
C ASN A 82 8.88 1.04 1.84
N CYS A 83 7.67 1.54 2.08
CA CYS A 83 6.46 0.73 2.31
C CYS A 83 5.94 -0.02 1.07
N TYR A 84 6.60 0.08 -0.10
CA TYR A 84 6.36 -0.84 -1.22
C TYR A 84 6.85 -2.27 -0.93
N ILE A 85 7.69 -2.44 0.07
CA ILE A 85 8.05 -3.74 0.62
C ILE A 85 7.11 -4.01 1.79
N ASP A 86 6.17 -4.92 1.64
CA ASP A 86 5.06 -5.16 2.57
C ASP A 86 5.50 -5.35 4.03
N SER A 87 6.61 -6.05 4.25
CA SER A 87 7.15 -6.29 5.60
C SER A 87 8.02 -5.15 6.16
N TRP A 88 8.31 -4.12 5.36
CA TRP A 88 9.29 -3.10 5.76
C TRP A 88 8.88 -2.34 7.03
N SER A 89 7.60 -2.03 7.18
CA SER A 89 7.08 -1.28 8.33
C SER A 89 6.81 -2.13 9.58
N VAL A 90 6.93 -3.46 9.49
CA VAL A 90 6.72 -4.38 10.62
C VAL A 90 7.73 -4.06 11.73
N ASN A 91 7.26 -3.98 12.98
CA ASN A 91 8.05 -3.64 14.16
C ASN A 91 8.77 -2.26 14.07
N LYS A 92 8.26 -1.35 13.26
CA LYS A 92 8.75 0.02 13.20
C LYS A 92 7.75 1.00 13.81
N LYS A 93 8.29 2.02 14.50
CA LYS A 93 7.56 3.21 14.92
C LYS A 93 8.01 4.40 14.09
N ILE A 94 7.08 5.03 13.40
CA ILE A 94 7.32 6.22 12.58
C ILE A 94 6.71 7.41 13.32
N VAL A 95 7.48 8.45 13.59
CA VAL A 95 7.02 9.60 14.38
C VAL A 95 7.19 10.89 13.59
N LEU A 96 6.10 11.64 13.41
CA LEU A 96 6.18 13.00 12.88
C LEU A 96 6.82 13.93 13.93
N ARG A 97 7.76 14.77 13.47
CA ARG A 97 8.40 15.81 14.29
C ARG A 97 7.90 17.21 13.96
N ASN A 98 7.36 17.40 12.78
CA ASN A 98 6.87 18.70 12.29
C ASN A 98 5.57 18.53 11.54
N ASN A 99 4.84 19.64 11.38
CA ASN A 99 3.80 19.71 10.36
C ASN A 99 4.43 19.60 8.98
N LEU A 100 3.76 18.88 8.06
CA LEU A 100 4.17 18.73 6.67
C LEU A 100 3.22 19.50 5.77
N ASP A 101 3.76 20.29 4.85
CA ASP A 101 2.98 21.02 3.85
C ASP A 101 3.29 20.48 2.43
N PHE A 102 2.31 19.82 1.85
CA PHE A 102 2.37 19.27 0.50
C PHE A 102 1.96 20.26 -0.59
N THR A 103 1.75 21.55 -0.27
CA THR A 103 1.39 22.54 -1.28
C THR A 103 2.38 22.54 -2.44
N GLY A 104 1.91 22.23 -3.66
CA GLY A 104 2.76 22.10 -4.85
C GLY A 104 3.66 20.87 -4.90
N ARG A 105 3.44 19.91 -4.02
CA ARG A 105 4.13 18.60 -3.98
C ARG A 105 3.13 17.49 -4.25
N GLU A 106 3.54 16.48 -5.01
CA GLU A 106 2.74 15.31 -5.26
C GLU A 106 2.79 14.37 -4.02
N LEU A 107 1.61 13.88 -3.61
CA LEU A 107 1.50 12.86 -2.57
C LEU A 107 1.76 11.49 -3.18
N VAL A 108 2.66 10.72 -2.57
CA VAL A 108 2.79 9.29 -2.80
C VAL A 108 2.06 8.56 -1.67
N MET A 109 1.07 7.73 -2.01
CA MET A 109 0.36 6.92 -1.03
C MET A 109 1.31 5.91 -0.37
N VAL A 110 1.12 5.68 0.92
CA VAL A 110 1.74 4.55 1.63
C VAL A 110 1.00 3.26 1.24
N PRO A 111 1.63 2.34 0.50
CA PRO A 111 0.91 1.20 -0.09
C PRO A 111 0.38 0.22 0.94
N VAL A 112 1.24 -0.27 1.83
CA VAL A 112 0.92 -1.21 2.91
C VAL A 112 1.63 -0.78 4.18
N PHE A 113 0.91 -0.78 5.30
CA PHE A 113 1.47 -0.35 6.57
C PHE A 113 1.08 -1.31 7.71
N ALA A 114 2.09 -1.87 8.39
CA ALA A 114 1.96 -2.82 9.49
C ALA A 114 2.68 -2.37 10.78
N GLY A 115 3.21 -1.15 10.82
CA GLY A 115 3.90 -0.55 11.95
C GLY A 115 3.03 0.36 12.80
N GLU A 116 3.66 1.18 13.63
CA GLU A 116 3.03 2.28 14.37
C GLU A 116 3.40 3.62 13.73
N PHE A 117 2.42 4.38 13.26
CA PHE A 117 2.59 5.74 12.78
C PHE A 117 2.02 6.71 13.82
N ASP A 118 2.89 7.46 14.47
CA ASP A 118 2.56 8.46 15.47
C ASP A 118 2.65 9.86 14.84
N GLY A 119 1.50 10.43 14.54
CA GLY A 119 1.40 11.81 14.04
C GLY A 119 1.81 12.85 15.08
N ASN A 120 1.92 12.44 16.36
CA ASN A 120 2.39 13.30 17.47
C ASN A 120 1.64 14.64 17.55
N GLY A 121 0.37 14.65 17.12
CA GLY A 121 -0.48 15.85 17.03
C GLY A 121 -0.16 16.79 15.88
N HIS A 122 0.83 16.47 15.04
CA HIS A 122 1.17 17.27 13.86
C HIS A 122 0.16 17.10 12.74
N THR A 123 0.22 18.01 11.78
CA THR A 123 -0.68 18.08 10.63
C THR A 123 0.08 17.84 9.33
N ILE A 124 -0.46 16.97 8.49
CA ILE A 124 -0.11 16.88 7.06
C ILE A 124 -1.15 17.71 6.30
N SER A 125 -0.72 18.74 5.60
CA SER A 125 -1.58 19.72 4.92
C SER A 125 -1.19 19.94 3.47
N GLY A 126 -1.98 20.76 2.73
CA GLY A 126 -1.70 21.07 1.35
C GLY A 126 -1.93 19.91 0.38
N ILE A 127 -2.64 18.86 0.81
CA ILE A 127 -2.94 17.72 -0.04
C ILE A 127 -4.03 18.10 -1.05
N ASP A 128 -3.71 17.91 -2.34
CA ASP A 128 -4.66 17.95 -3.45
C ASP A 128 -4.35 16.74 -4.34
N PHE A 129 -4.96 15.60 -3.99
CA PHE A 129 -4.59 14.30 -4.54
C PHE A 129 -5.76 13.64 -5.23
N THR A 130 -5.55 13.22 -6.47
CA THR A 130 -6.51 12.42 -7.23
C THR A 130 -5.86 11.08 -7.58
N GLY A 131 -6.36 10.00 -6.98
CA GLY A 131 -5.84 8.66 -7.17
C GLY A 131 -6.44 7.96 -8.39
N GLU A 132 -5.63 7.14 -9.05
CA GLU A 132 -6.03 6.26 -10.16
C GLU A 132 -6.17 4.79 -9.70
N SER A 133 -6.03 4.55 -8.39
CA SER A 133 -6.08 3.22 -7.81
C SER A 133 -7.47 2.90 -7.26
N TYR A 134 -7.85 1.62 -7.23
CA TYR A 134 -9.10 1.14 -6.64
C TYR A 134 -9.27 1.57 -5.16
N VAL A 135 -8.19 1.73 -4.43
CA VAL A 135 -8.18 2.27 -3.06
C VAL A 135 -7.29 3.51 -3.03
N THR A 136 -7.86 4.64 -2.64
CA THR A 136 -7.22 5.96 -2.63
C THR A 136 -7.29 6.57 -1.23
N ALA A 137 -6.13 6.88 -0.64
CA ALA A 137 -5.96 7.53 0.66
C ALA A 137 -4.49 7.88 0.88
N ILE A 138 -4.13 8.49 2.01
CA ILE A 138 -2.72 8.65 2.41
C ILE A 138 -2.10 7.27 2.69
N PHE A 139 -2.76 6.45 3.51
CA PHE A 139 -2.42 5.05 3.75
C PHE A 139 -3.42 4.17 3.00
N ARG A 140 -2.93 3.45 1.98
CA ARG A 140 -3.80 2.64 1.14
C ARG A 140 -4.36 1.45 1.90
N TYR A 141 -3.49 0.67 2.56
CA TYR A 141 -3.85 -0.45 3.42
C TYR A 141 -3.13 -0.35 4.75
N VAL A 142 -3.87 -0.52 5.84
CA VAL A 142 -3.32 -0.67 7.21
C VAL A 142 -3.64 -2.10 7.65
N GLU A 143 -2.58 -2.87 7.92
CA GLU A 143 -2.65 -4.28 8.33
C GLU A 143 -3.12 -4.44 9.77
N GLU A 144 -3.47 -5.67 10.20
CA GLU A 144 -4.04 -5.98 11.53
C GLU A 144 -3.23 -5.41 12.71
N ASN A 145 -1.90 -5.39 12.60
CA ASN A 145 -1.02 -4.85 13.63
C ASN A 145 -0.65 -3.38 13.40
N GLY A 146 -1.11 -2.79 12.30
CA GLY A 146 -0.85 -1.40 11.96
C GLY A 146 -1.62 -0.44 12.86
N VAL A 147 -0.97 0.62 13.31
CA VAL A 147 -1.56 1.66 14.15
C VAL A 147 -1.28 3.02 13.55
N ILE A 148 -2.33 3.82 13.36
CA ILE A 148 -2.23 5.24 13.02
C ILE A 148 -2.76 6.04 14.21
N ASP A 149 -1.92 6.82 14.85
CA ASP A 149 -2.25 7.56 16.05
C ASP A 149 -1.94 9.05 15.91
N SER A 150 -2.78 9.90 16.50
CA SER A 150 -2.56 11.32 16.71
C SER A 150 -2.16 12.11 15.46
N LEU A 151 -2.71 11.74 14.29
CA LEU A 151 -2.45 12.36 13.00
C LEU A 151 -3.60 13.29 12.60
N ASN A 152 -3.27 14.54 12.26
CA ASN A 152 -4.20 15.47 11.63
C ASN A 152 -3.89 15.61 10.14
N VAL A 153 -4.92 15.62 9.30
CA VAL A 153 -4.78 15.75 7.85
C VAL A 153 -5.69 16.85 7.33
N LYS A 154 -5.18 17.67 6.39
CA LYS A 154 -5.94 18.72 5.73
C LYS A 154 -5.72 18.70 4.22
N GLY A 155 -6.81 18.64 3.45
CA GLY A 155 -6.73 18.70 2.00
C GLY A 155 -7.90 18.06 1.27
N ASN A 156 -7.69 17.78 -0.01
CA ASN A 156 -8.67 17.15 -0.87
C ASN A 156 -8.12 15.82 -1.37
N ILE A 157 -8.93 14.78 -1.27
CA ILE A 157 -8.61 13.45 -1.81
C ILE A 157 -9.78 12.99 -2.67
N ALA A 158 -9.49 12.67 -3.92
CA ALA A 158 -10.46 12.24 -4.90
C ALA A 158 -10.02 10.97 -5.61
N ALA A 159 -10.97 10.25 -6.17
CA ALA A 159 -10.72 9.15 -7.08
C ALA A 159 -11.26 9.46 -8.47
N LEU A 160 -10.57 8.97 -9.51
CA LEU A 160 -10.97 9.17 -10.91
C LEU A 160 -12.08 8.22 -11.34
N ASP A 161 -12.07 6.99 -10.84
CA ASP A 161 -12.96 5.92 -11.31
C ASP A 161 -14.20 5.70 -10.44
N GLU A 162 -15.16 4.95 -11.01
CA GLU A 162 -16.50 4.75 -10.44
C GLU A 162 -16.57 3.68 -9.34
N GLN A 163 -15.53 2.86 -9.16
CA GLN A 163 -15.55 1.67 -8.27
C GLN A 163 -14.49 1.73 -7.18
N GLU A 164 -14.39 2.85 -6.47
CA GLU A 164 -13.25 3.09 -5.61
C GLU A 164 -13.63 3.25 -4.14
N CYS A 165 -12.68 2.84 -3.29
CA CYS A 165 -12.68 3.14 -1.87
C CYS A 165 -11.82 4.38 -1.63
N VAL A 166 -12.39 5.47 -1.15
CA VAL A 166 -11.67 6.73 -0.92
C VAL A 166 -11.74 7.12 0.54
N GLY A 167 -10.59 7.13 1.20
CA GLY A 167 -10.46 7.56 2.59
C GLY A 167 -9.65 8.84 2.74
N GLY A 168 -9.97 9.67 3.71
CA GLY A 168 -9.21 10.88 4.00
C GLY A 168 -7.83 10.57 4.59
N ILE A 169 -7.70 9.50 5.37
CA ILE A 169 -6.43 9.05 5.95
C ILE A 169 -6.11 7.63 5.49
N VAL A 170 -7.06 6.69 5.63
CA VAL A 170 -6.86 5.28 5.32
C VAL A 170 -7.88 4.82 4.29
N GLY A 171 -7.44 4.07 3.29
CA GLY A 171 -8.32 3.44 2.32
C GLY A 171 -9.01 2.20 2.89
N SER A 172 -8.24 1.16 3.19
CA SER A 172 -8.74 -0.05 3.86
C SER A 172 -7.99 -0.27 5.17
N ASN A 173 -8.72 -0.27 6.27
CA ASN A 173 -8.19 -0.43 7.61
C ASN A 173 -8.52 -1.81 8.17
N TYR A 174 -7.50 -2.58 8.51
CA TYR A 174 -7.58 -3.82 9.29
C TYR A 174 -6.93 -3.67 10.67
N GLY A 175 -6.26 -2.53 10.91
CA GLY A 175 -5.55 -2.22 12.14
C GLY A 175 -6.32 -1.26 13.05
N THR A 176 -5.61 -0.31 13.63
CA THR A 176 -6.16 0.66 14.57
C THR A 176 -5.90 2.09 14.11
N ILE A 177 -6.97 2.90 14.03
CA ILE A 177 -6.89 4.34 13.85
C ILE A 177 -7.43 5.00 15.11
N LYS A 178 -6.65 5.88 15.73
CA LYS A 178 -7.06 6.59 16.95
C LYS A 178 -6.53 8.02 16.98
N ASN A 179 -7.27 8.91 17.65
CA ASN A 179 -6.91 10.32 17.85
C ASN A 179 -6.58 11.07 16.54
N CYS A 180 -7.15 10.63 15.40
CA CYS A 180 -6.90 11.23 14.10
C CYS A 180 -8.03 12.15 13.67
N SER A 181 -7.71 13.15 12.85
CA SER A 181 -8.70 14.06 12.26
C SER A 181 -8.41 14.29 10.77
N PHE A 182 -9.48 14.48 10.01
CA PHE A 182 -9.43 14.91 8.62
C PHE A 182 -10.27 16.16 8.43
N GLU A 183 -9.72 17.18 7.79
CA GLU A 183 -10.38 18.42 7.43
C GLU A 183 -10.22 18.68 5.93
N GLY A 184 -11.33 18.64 5.18
CA GLY A 184 -11.31 18.87 3.74
C GLY A 184 -12.37 18.06 3.00
N ASN A 185 -12.12 17.76 1.73
CA ASN A 185 -13.04 17.04 0.87
C ASN A 185 -12.52 15.64 0.53
N VAL A 186 -13.39 14.64 0.66
CA VAL A 186 -13.16 13.30 0.14
C VAL A 186 -14.24 13.02 -0.90
N SER A 187 -13.84 12.68 -2.13
CA SER A 187 -14.78 12.46 -3.23
C SER A 187 -14.47 11.18 -4.01
N GLY A 188 -15.52 10.49 -4.39
CA GLY A 188 -15.51 9.23 -5.14
C GLY A 188 -16.93 8.79 -5.38
N LYS A 189 -17.17 7.54 -5.82
CA LYS A 189 -18.52 7.09 -6.16
C LYS A 189 -19.08 5.97 -5.26
N ASN A 190 -18.24 5.13 -4.68
CA ASN A 190 -18.74 3.97 -3.95
C ASN A 190 -18.55 4.07 -2.44
N THR A 191 -17.40 3.62 -1.94
CA THR A 191 -17.13 3.59 -0.51
C THR A 191 -16.26 4.78 -0.13
N ILE A 192 -16.84 5.76 0.57
CA ILE A 192 -16.17 7.01 0.90
C ILE A 192 -16.22 7.22 2.41
N GLY A 193 -15.09 7.53 3.00
CA GLY A 193 -14.97 7.83 4.42
C GLY A 193 -14.08 9.03 4.70
N GLY A 194 -14.49 9.90 5.62
CA GLY A 194 -13.67 11.05 6.02
C GLY A 194 -12.33 10.65 6.68
N ILE A 195 -12.30 9.54 7.40
CA ILE A 195 -11.09 8.97 8.01
C ILE A 195 -10.67 7.70 7.25
N ALA A 196 -11.50 6.67 7.26
CA ALA A 196 -11.29 5.42 6.54
C ALA A 196 -12.44 5.14 5.60
N ALA A 197 -12.18 4.60 4.40
CA ALA A 197 -13.23 4.19 3.49
C ALA A 197 -13.81 2.85 3.93
N PHE A 198 -12.96 1.89 4.22
CA PHE A 198 -13.31 0.58 4.76
C PHE A 198 -12.64 0.37 6.12
N ASN A 199 -13.42 -0.16 7.09
CA ASN A 199 -12.96 -0.38 8.47
C ASN A 199 -13.61 -1.64 9.06
#